data_4034189f331566ac3d91d0232fa7fc3c
#
_entry.id   4034189f331566ac3d91d0232fa7fc3c
#
_cell.length_a   1.000
_cell.length_b   1.000
_cell.length_c   1.000
_cell.angle_alpha   90.00
_cell.angle_beta   90.00
_cell.angle_gamma   90.00
#
_symmetry.space_group_name_H-M   'P 1'
#
loop_
_entity.id
_entity.type
_entity.pdbx_description
1 polymer ?
#
loop_
_entity_poly.entity_id
_entity_poly.type
_entity_poly.pdbx_seq_one_letter_code
_entity_poly.pdbx_strand_id
1 'polypeptide(L)'
;MDFASNIARRSPDPNFKVGCCIVSQDNCQVLAIGYNGDHKGGSNVRESLEPGQSGFIHAEINALIKLDYNNPKKKTLYITLSPCKQCAKAIINGGIDRVVYRDEYRCTSGIELLREHKIETIHYSSL
;
A
#
# COMPACT_ATOMS: atom_id res chain seq x y z
N MET A 1 -11.91 -1.14 -2.05
CA MET A 1 -11.15 0.05 -2.57
C MET A 1 -11.64 1.38 -2.03
N ASP A 2 -12.94 1.55 -1.83
CA ASP A 2 -13.47 2.80 -1.27
C ASP A 2 -12.87 3.13 0.09
N PHE A 3 -12.69 2.13 0.93
CA PHE A 3 -12.07 2.32 2.23
C PHE A 3 -10.63 2.80 2.09
N ALA A 4 -9.85 2.19 1.21
CA ALA A 4 -8.49 2.63 0.94
C ALA A 4 -8.46 4.07 0.41
N SER A 5 -9.39 4.43 -0.45
CA SER A 5 -9.51 5.80 -0.97
C SER A 5 -9.82 6.79 0.15
N ASN A 6 -10.68 6.42 1.10
CA ASN A 6 -10.98 7.26 2.25
C ASN A 6 -9.76 7.41 3.16
N ILE A 7 -9.01 6.35 3.36
CA ILE A 7 -7.77 6.41 4.16
C ILE A 7 -6.74 7.33 3.50
N ALA A 8 -6.65 7.33 2.17
CA ALA A 8 -5.73 8.21 1.44
C ALA A 8 -5.93 9.69 1.78
N ARG A 9 -7.16 10.08 2.07
CA ARG A 9 -7.49 11.48 2.40
C ARG A 9 -6.81 11.96 3.66
N ARG A 10 -6.33 11.07 4.51
CA ARG A 10 -5.63 11.41 5.75
C ARG A 10 -4.15 11.74 5.51
N SER A 11 -3.63 11.48 4.32
CA SER A 11 -2.23 11.77 4.01
C SER A 11 -1.95 13.26 4.06
N PRO A 12 -0.83 13.69 4.68
CA PRO A 12 -0.42 15.10 4.67
C PRO A 12 0.19 15.54 3.34
N ASP A 13 0.49 14.61 2.41
CA ASP A 13 1.10 14.96 1.13
C ASP A 13 0.11 15.79 0.31
N PRO A 14 0.46 17.02 -0.10
CA PRO A 14 -0.47 17.87 -0.84
C PRO A 14 -0.74 17.40 -2.27
N ASN A 15 0.17 16.59 -2.84
CA ASN A 15 0.11 16.20 -4.25
C ASN A 15 -0.26 14.73 -4.46
N PHE A 16 0.28 13.83 -3.64
CA PHE A 16 0.14 12.39 -3.85
C PHE A 16 -0.34 11.71 -2.57
N LYS A 17 -1.67 11.67 -2.42
CA LYS A 17 -2.30 11.00 -1.28
C LYS A 17 -2.55 9.55 -1.62
N VAL A 18 -1.91 8.64 -0.87
CA VAL A 18 -2.04 7.21 -1.08
C VAL A 18 -2.61 6.58 0.18
N GLY A 19 -3.57 5.69 -0.01
CA GLY A 19 -4.19 4.94 1.09
C GLY A 19 -4.11 3.45 0.82
N CYS A 20 -3.98 2.71 1.92
CA CYS A 20 -3.84 1.26 1.89
C CYS A 20 -4.64 0.64 3.01
N CYS A 21 -5.33 -0.46 2.72
CA CYS A 21 -5.89 -1.30 3.77
C CYS A 21 -5.58 -2.77 3.49
N ILE A 22 -5.30 -3.50 4.55
CA ILE A 22 -5.07 -4.94 4.49
C ILE A 22 -6.26 -5.59 5.17
N VAL A 23 -6.92 -6.48 4.43
CA VAL A 23 -8.13 -7.15 4.91
C VAL A 23 -7.98 -8.66 4.77
N SER A 24 -8.80 -9.41 5.51
CA SER A 24 -8.91 -10.85 5.27
C SER A 24 -9.41 -11.07 3.84
N GLN A 25 -9.02 -12.19 3.22
CA GLN A 25 -9.31 -12.45 1.81
C GLN A 25 -10.81 -12.49 1.51
N ASP A 26 -11.63 -12.83 2.52
CA ASP A 26 -13.10 -12.82 2.41
C ASP A 26 -13.70 -11.43 2.61
N ASN A 27 -12.87 -10.42 2.83
CA ASN A 27 -13.25 -9.02 3.08
C ASN A 27 -14.08 -8.81 4.37
N CYS A 28 -14.02 -9.76 5.30
CA CYS A 28 -14.80 -9.67 6.54
C CYS A 28 -14.12 -8.90 7.66
N GLN A 29 -12.78 -8.79 7.62
CA GLN A 29 -12.03 -8.11 8.68
C GLN A 29 -10.98 -7.17 8.10
N VAL A 30 -10.93 -5.96 8.63
CA VAL A 30 -9.84 -5.03 8.37
C VAL A 30 -8.73 -5.35 9.36
N LEU A 31 -7.55 -5.68 8.84
CA LEU A 31 -6.42 -6.11 9.66
C LEU A 31 -5.41 -4.98 9.90
N ALA A 32 -5.25 -4.07 8.95
CA ALA A 32 -4.37 -2.91 9.10
C ALA A 32 -4.74 -1.84 8.07
N ILE A 33 -4.38 -0.60 8.38
CA ILE A 33 -4.54 0.53 7.45
C ILE A 33 -3.26 1.35 7.44
N GLY A 34 -3.03 2.07 6.36
CA GLY A 34 -1.91 2.99 6.26
C GLY A 34 -2.17 4.06 5.20
N TYR A 35 -1.52 5.20 5.38
CA TYR A 35 -1.44 6.24 4.37
C TYR A 35 -0.01 6.77 4.35
N ASN A 36 0.37 7.40 3.25
CA ASN A 36 1.74 7.91 3.15
C ASN A 36 1.90 9.15 4.02
N GLY A 37 2.98 9.19 4.79
CA GLY A 37 3.26 10.28 5.72
C GLY A 37 4.56 10.06 6.45
N ASP A 38 4.93 11.04 7.26
CA ASP A 38 6.15 11.01 8.03
C ASP A 38 6.01 10.08 9.25
N HIS A 39 7.14 9.81 9.89
CA HIS A 39 7.14 9.08 11.17
C HIS A 39 6.42 9.91 12.25
N LYS A 40 6.06 9.25 13.36
CA LYS A 40 5.43 9.94 14.48
C LYS A 40 6.30 11.11 14.95
N GLY A 41 5.69 12.27 15.07
CA GLY A 41 6.39 13.49 15.48
C GLY A 41 7.15 14.18 14.37
N GLY A 42 7.13 13.64 13.15
CA GLY A 42 7.74 14.28 12.00
C GLY A 42 6.98 15.50 11.54
N SER A 43 7.59 16.30 10.67
CA SER A 43 7.03 17.57 10.21
C SER A 43 5.91 17.42 9.21
N ASN A 44 5.79 16.27 8.57
CA ASN A 44 4.84 16.00 7.46
C ASN A 44 5.05 16.97 6.28
N VAL A 45 6.29 17.39 6.06
CA VAL A 45 6.68 18.24 4.92
C VAL A 45 7.53 17.41 3.98
N ARG A 46 7.23 17.47 2.68
CA ARG A 46 8.01 16.73 1.68
C ARG A 46 9.46 17.20 1.68
N GLU A 47 10.39 16.24 1.61
CA GLU A 47 11.82 16.53 1.47
C GLU A 47 12.15 17.03 0.07
N SER A 48 11.37 16.61 -0.94
CA SER A 48 11.56 17.01 -2.33
C SER A 48 10.22 16.94 -3.06
N LEU A 49 10.04 17.80 -4.05
CA LEU A 49 8.86 17.76 -4.92
C LEU A 49 9.01 16.75 -6.05
N GLU A 50 10.20 16.17 -6.22
CA GLU A 50 10.42 15.16 -7.24
C GLU A 50 9.62 13.89 -6.93
N PRO A 51 9.06 13.23 -7.96
CA PRO A 51 8.32 11.98 -7.76
C PRO A 51 9.17 10.92 -7.06
N GLY A 52 8.61 10.29 -6.03
CA GLY A 52 9.29 9.24 -5.29
C GLY A 52 10.31 9.74 -4.28
N GLN A 53 10.48 11.05 -4.12
CA GLN A 53 11.50 11.66 -3.27
C GLN A 53 10.91 12.44 -2.10
N SER A 54 9.69 12.13 -1.70
CA SER A 54 9.01 12.86 -0.62
C SER A 54 9.69 12.72 0.74
N GLY A 55 10.37 11.61 0.96
CA GLY A 55 10.87 11.24 2.29
C GLY A 55 9.79 10.64 3.19
N PHE A 56 8.55 10.59 2.74
CA PHE A 56 7.46 9.98 3.50
C PHE A 56 7.55 8.45 3.45
N ILE A 57 7.09 7.83 4.54
CA ILE A 57 6.90 6.38 4.57
C ILE A 57 5.68 6.08 3.70
N HIS A 58 5.80 5.12 2.80
CA HIS A 58 4.72 4.78 1.88
C HIS A 58 3.55 4.12 2.63
N ALA A 59 2.36 4.26 2.06
CA ALA A 59 1.12 3.79 2.69
C ALA A 59 1.16 2.30 3.03
N GLU A 60 1.65 1.47 2.11
CA GLU A 60 1.72 0.03 2.32
C GLU A 60 2.69 -0.35 3.44
N ILE A 61 3.80 0.37 3.58
CA ILE A 61 4.76 0.14 4.66
C ILE A 61 4.09 0.49 6.00
N ASN A 62 3.40 1.63 6.06
CA ASN A 62 2.69 2.01 7.29
C ASN A 62 1.62 1.00 7.68
N ALA A 63 0.95 0.39 6.72
CA ALA A 63 -0.03 -0.67 7.00
C ALA A 63 0.67 -1.96 7.47
N LEU A 64 1.74 -2.36 6.78
CA LEU A 64 2.46 -3.60 7.09
C LEU A 64 3.08 -3.58 8.49
N ILE A 65 3.58 -2.43 8.92
CA ILE A 65 4.16 -2.29 10.27
C ILE A 65 3.13 -2.61 11.36
N LYS A 66 1.85 -2.33 11.11
CA LYS A 66 0.77 -2.54 12.06
C LYS A 66 0.14 -3.92 11.98
N LEU A 67 0.45 -4.67 10.93
CA LEU A 67 -0.14 -5.96 10.69
C LEU A 67 0.43 -7.01 11.65
N ASP A 68 -0.44 -7.85 12.20
CA ASP A 68 -0.01 -9.05 12.94
C ASP A 68 0.45 -10.09 11.92
N TYR A 69 1.76 -10.26 11.82
CA TYR A 69 2.37 -11.23 10.91
C TYR A 69 1.90 -12.66 11.17
N ASN A 70 1.60 -12.98 12.41
CA ASN A 70 1.20 -14.34 12.81
C ASN A 70 -0.27 -14.64 12.60
N ASN A 71 -1.06 -13.67 12.11
CA ASN A 71 -2.45 -13.92 11.79
C ASN A 71 -2.52 -14.95 10.64
N PRO A 72 -3.19 -16.11 10.85
CA PRO A 72 -3.19 -17.19 9.85
C PRO A 72 -4.09 -16.95 8.66
N LYS A 73 -4.90 -15.90 8.67
CA LYS A 73 -5.83 -15.62 7.56
C LYS A 73 -5.08 -15.22 6.30
N LYS A 74 -5.58 -15.64 5.16
CA LYS A 74 -5.11 -15.10 3.88
C LYS A 74 -5.47 -13.64 3.78
N LYS A 75 -4.61 -12.85 3.16
CA LYS A 75 -4.68 -11.38 3.22
C LYS A 75 -4.70 -10.75 1.84
N THR A 76 -5.57 -9.78 1.66
CA THR A 76 -5.61 -8.93 0.48
C THR A 76 -5.24 -7.51 0.88
N LEU A 77 -4.33 -6.91 0.12
CA LEU A 77 -3.93 -5.52 0.29
C LEU A 77 -4.57 -4.69 -0.82
N TYR A 78 -5.40 -3.73 -0.43
CA TYR A 78 -5.98 -2.74 -1.34
C TYR A 78 -5.19 -1.45 -1.23
N ILE A 79 -4.78 -0.91 -2.36
CA ILE A 79 -3.98 0.31 -2.39
C ILE A 79 -4.43 1.22 -3.53
N THR A 80 -4.45 2.52 -3.29
CA THR A 80 -4.92 3.47 -4.30
C THR A 80 -3.92 3.71 -5.41
N LEU A 81 -2.63 3.50 -5.13
CA LEU A 81 -1.56 3.62 -6.14
C LEU A 81 -0.71 2.35 -6.09
N SER A 82 -0.42 1.75 -7.24
CA SER A 82 0.34 0.51 -7.30
C SER A 82 1.70 0.66 -6.61
N PRO A 83 2.19 -0.40 -5.92
CA PRO A 83 3.41 -0.29 -5.13
C PRO A 83 4.67 -0.15 -5.99
N CYS A 84 5.64 0.61 -5.48
CA CYS A 84 6.99 0.63 -6.05
C CYS A 84 7.68 -0.70 -5.75
N LYS A 85 8.84 -0.93 -6.38
CA LYS A 85 9.57 -2.19 -6.21
C LYS A 85 9.95 -2.45 -4.75
N GLN A 86 10.37 -1.41 -4.04
CA GLN A 86 10.75 -1.53 -2.62
C GLN A 86 9.56 -1.96 -1.77
N CYS A 87 8.40 -1.35 -1.98
CA CYS A 87 7.18 -1.72 -1.27
C CYS A 87 6.70 -3.12 -1.65
N ALA A 88 6.87 -3.52 -2.91
CA ALA A 88 6.53 -4.87 -3.35
C ALA A 88 7.33 -5.93 -2.57
N LYS A 89 8.62 -5.67 -2.33
CA LYS A 89 9.45 -6.57 -1.52
C LYS A 89 8.90 -6.71 -0.10
N ALA A 90 8.49 -5.60 0.50
CA ALA A 90 7.91 -5.61 1.84
C ALA A 90 6.58 -6.35 1.87
N ILE A 91 5.76 -6.19 0.84
CA ILE A 91 4.48 -6.89 0.70
C ILE A 91 4.70 -8.41 0.65
N ILE A 92 5.68 -8.85 -0.13
CA ILE A 92 6.03 -10.27 -0.24
C ILE A 92 6.42 -10.82 1.14
N ASN A 93 7.35 -10.12 1.82
CA ASN A 93 7.82 -10.56 3.13
C ASN A 93 6.76 -10.42 4.22
N GLY A 94 5.79 -9.55 4.01
CA GLY A 94 4.68 -9.35 4.95
C GLY A 94 3.59 -10.42 4.90
N GLY A 95 3.69 -11.36 3.96
CA GLY A 95 2.75 -12.47 3.87
C GLY A 95 1.41 -12.11 3.23
N ILE A 96 1.41 -11.13 2.35
CA ILE A 96 0.20 -10.75 1.58
C ILE A 96 0.00 -11.73 0.43
N ASP A 97 -1.23 -12.19 0.24
CA ASP A 97 -1.57 -13.20 -0.78
C ASP A 97 -2.12 -12.59 -2.06
N ARG A 98 -2.74 -11.41 -1.96
CA ARG A 98 -3.34 -10.74 -3.12
C ARG A 98 -3.19 -9.23 -2.95
N VAL A 99 -2.95 -8.55 -4.08
CA VAL A 99 -2.88 -7.07 -4.13
C VAL A 99 -3.86 -6.56 -5.18
N VAL A 100 -4.66 -5.58 -4.79
CA VAL A 100 -5.58 -4.88 -5.70
C VAL A 100 -5.21 -3.39 -5.67
N TYR A 101 -4.86 -2.83 -6.83
CA TYR A 101 -4.50 -1.42 -6.94
C TYR A 101 -5.49 -0.67 -7.82
N ARG A 102 -5.73 0.60 -7.47
CA ARG A 102 -6.65 1.45 -8.22
C ARG A 102 -5.97 2.13 -9.40
N ASP A 103 -4.88 2.84 -9.12
CA ASP A 103 -4.15 3.62 -10.13
C ASP A 103 -2.76 3.03 -10.34
N GLU A 104 -2.30 3.03 -11.58
CA GLU A 104 -0.99 2.49 -11.92
C GLU A 104 0.08 3.55 -11.72
N TYR A 105 1.13 3.20 -10.95
CA TYR A 105 2.28 4.06 -10.77
C TYR A 105 3.09 4.12 -12.08
N ARG A 106 3.82 5.21 -12.29
CA ARG A 106 4.65 5.39 -13.49
C ARG A 106 5.65 4.25 -13.74
N CYS A 107 6.11 3.59 -12.69
CA CYS A 107 7.00 2.43 -12.78
C CYS A 107 6.23 1.17 -12.37
N THR A 108 6.20 0.18 -13.25
CA THR A 108 5.46 -1.07 -13.02
C THR A 108 6.32 -2.18 -12.45
N SER A 109 7.58 -1.91 -12.10
CA SER A 109 8.48 -2.96 -11.60
C SER A 109 7.98 -3.62 -10.32
N GLY A 110 7.25 -2.88 -9.48
CA GLY A 110 6.64 -3.46 -8.28
C GLY A 110 5.57 -4.48 -8.62
N ILE A 111 4.68 -4.16 -9.56
CA ILE A 111 3.64 -5.07 -10.02
C ILE A 111 4.28 -6.34 -10.62
N GLU A 112 5.30 -6.16 -11.44
CA GLU A 112 6.00 -7.27 -12.08
C GLU A 112 6.63 -8.20 -11.05
N LEU A 113 7.26 -7.63 -10.02
CA LEU A 113 7.88 -8.41 -8.96
C LEU A 113 6.85 -9.24 -8.19
N LEU A 114 5.71 -8.64 -7.86
CA LEU A 114 4.62 -9.36 -7.17
C LEU A 114 4.13 -10.53 -8.00
N ARG A 115 3.94 -10.33 -9.29
CA ARG A 115 3.47 -11.39 -10.20
C ARG A 115 4.50 -12.51 -10.37
N GLU A 116 5.78 -12.17 -10.44
CA GLU A 116 6.86 -13.16 -10.49
C GLU A 116 6.85 -14.07 -9.26
N HIS A 117 6.46 -13.52 -8.11
CA HIS A 117 6.38 -14.28 -6.86
C HIS A 117 4.99 -14.87 -6.63
N LYS A 118 4.18 -14.96 -7.68
CA LYS A 118 2.87 -15.61 -7.67
C LYS A 118 1.88 -14.98 -6.71
N ILE A 119 2.04 -13.70 -6.44
CA ILE A 119 1.03 -12.92 -5.71
C ILE A 119 0.03 -12.41 -6.74
N GLU A 120 -1.24 -12.78 -6.55
CA GLU A 120 -2.31 -12.31 -7.42
C GLU A 120 -2.37 -10.79 -7.35
N THR A 121 -2.14 -10.12 -8.47
CA THR A 121 -2.05 -8.67 -8.53
C THR A 121 -3.00 -8.15 -9.59
N ILE A 122 -4.04 -7.43 -9.17
CA ILE A 122 -5.19 -7.09 -9.99
C ILE A 122 -5.37 -5.58 -10.02
N HIS A 123 -5.59 -5.03 -11.22
CA HIS A 123 -6.04 -3.66 -11.36
C HIS A 123 -7.53 -3.58 -10.97
N TYR A 124 -7.89 -2.64 -10.13
CA TYR A 124 -9.25 -2.55 -9.59
C TYR A 124 -10.32 -2.50 -10.67
N SER A 125 -10.05 -1.82 -11.80
CA SER A 125 -11.00 -1.74 -12.91
C SER A 125 -11.29 -3.08 -13.57
N SER A 126 -10.47 -4.10 -13.30
CA SER A 126 -10.62 -5.45 -13.85
C SER A 126 -11.47 -6.36 -12.99
N LEU A 127 -11.95 -5.88 -11.84
CA LEU A 127 -12.81 -6.67 -10.96
C LEU A 127 -14.26 -6.66 -11.40
#